data_5d5d45c5c6abd0b4fd7e471c063c5347
#
_entry.id   5d5d45c5c6abd0b4fd7e471c063c5347
#
_cell.length_a   1.000
_cell.length_b   1.000
_cell.length_c   1.000
_cell.angle_alpha   90.00
_cell.angle_beta   90.00
_cell.angle_gamma   90.00
#
_symmetry.space_group_name_H-M   'P 1'
#
loop_
_entity.id
_entity.type
_entity.pdbx_description
1 polymer ?
#
loop_
_entity_poly.entity_id
_entity_poly.type
_entity_poly.pdbx_seq_one_letter_code
_entity_poly.pdbx_strand_id
1 'polypeptide(L)'
;MFELINVSKKFGHTQVLDNITLSLSPGSRTAIVGPSGSGKTTLLRLIAGFEMPDSGQITMRGMPLFSPTVSVPAHQRKIGFVPQEGALFPHLTVEENIGWGIRASRQERRKQVEALMDRVSLDRQLARHWPHEISGGQQQRVALARALAQQPALMLLDEPFSALDTGLRATTRKATADLLSEAGVAAVLVTHDQNEALSFAEQIAVIRHGRFAQVGTPQAVYSQPVDEETALFLGDALILTAEVANGKARCLVGDVPVDDNRAQGVRRIMLRPEPLMITPASAGETALQATVLDIDFAGYLSTLTLGFTDRAQTLTLNTVTPQLLLPGTPVALKITGHARVFAA
;
A
#
# COMPACT_ATOMS: atom_id res chain seq x y z
N MET A 1 -6.11 11.57 -17.62
CA MET A 1 -6.26 12.00 -16.23
C MET A 1 -7.60 11.48 -15.73
N PHE A 2 -7.66 10.92 -14.54
CA PHE A 2 -8.87 10.51 -13.85
C PHE A 2 -8.98 11.32 -12.56
N GLU A 3 -10.18 11.81 -12.22
CA GLU A 3 -10.37 12.71 -11.08
C GLU A 3 -11.62 12.35 -10.30
N LEU A 4 -11.48 12.37 -8.99
CA LEU A 4 -12.54 12.38 -8.01
C LEU A 4 -12.58 13.79 -7.40
N ILE A 5 -13.71 14.43 -7.34
CA ILE A 5 -13.87 15.78 -6.81
C ILE A 5 -15.01 15.78 -5.80
N ASN A 6 -14.66 15.91 -4.52
CA ASN A 6 -15.59 16.02 -3.39
C ASN A 6 -16.62 14.86 -3.34
N VAL A 7 -16.18 13.64 -3.67
CA VAL A 7 -17.05 12.47 -3.73
C VAL A 7 -17.41 12.01 -2.33
N SER A 8 -18.73 11.87 -2.07
CA SER A 8 -19.23 11.37 -0.79
C SER A 8 -20.22 10.23 -0.98
N LYS A 9 -20.29 9.32 0.01
CA LYS A 9 -21.22 8.18 0.01
C LYS A 9 -21.69 7.81 1.40
N LYS A 10 -23.00 7.61 1.53
CA LYS A 10 -23.67 7.09 2.74
C LYS A 10 -24.39 5.79 2.43
N PHE A 11 -24.49 4.92 3.42
CA PHE A 11 -25.41 3.79 3.44
C PHE A 11 -26.31 3.93 4.67
N GLY A 12 -27.58 4.24 4.42
CA GLY A 12 -28.49 4.62 5.48
C GLY A 12 -27.99 5.87 6.22
N HIS A 13 -27.74 5.74 7.50
CA HIS A 13 -27.20 6.84 8.33
C HIS A 13 -25.67 6.86 8.44
N THR A 14 -24.98 5.85 7.89
CA THR A 14 -23.53 5.73 8.02
C THR A 14 -22.82 6.43 6.87
N GLN A 15 -22.02 7.46 7.18
CA GLN A 15 -21.10 8.09 6.23
C GLN A 15 -19.90 7.15 6.01
N VAL A 16 -19.74 6.60 4.79
CA VAL A 16 -18.65 5.70 4.44
C VAL A 16 -17.52 6.43 3.74
N LEU A 17 -17.85 7.39 2.88
CA LEU A 17 -16.88 8.26 2.21
C LEU A 17 -17.35 9.70 2.35
N ASP A 18 -16.41 10.57 2.70
CA ASP A 18 -16.70 11.97 2.97
C ASP A 18 -15.69 12.88 2.28
N ASN A 19 -16.16 13.60 1.26
CA ASN A 19 -15.42 14.62 0.54
C ASN A 19 -14.09 14.11 -0.06
N ILE A 20 -14.13 12.95 -0.71
CA ILE A 20 -12.95 12.33 -1.35
C ILE A 20 -12.57 13.10 -2.61
N THR A 21 -11.34 13.60 -2.63
CA THR A 21 -10.74 14.26 -3.80
C THR A 21 -9.40 13.61 -4.13
N LEU A 22 -9.22 13.12 -5.36
CA LEU A 22 -8.02 12.44 -5.83
C LEU A 22 -7.87 12.63 -7.33
N SER A 23 -6.64 12.89 -7.78
CA SER A 23 -6.29 12.94 -9.20
C SER A 23 -5.25 11.87 -9.52
N LEU A 24 -5.46 11.16 -10.63
CA LEU A 24 -4.55 10.16 -11.17
C LEU A 24 -4.02 10.61 -12.52
N SER A 25 -2.70 10.58 -12.68
CA SER A 25 -2.05 10.84 -13.96
C SER A 25 -2.24 9.65 -14.93
N PRO A 26 -2.23 9.89 -16.24
CA PRO A 26 -2.24 8.80 -17.22
C PRO A 26 -1.05 7.84 -16.99
N GLY A 27 -1.33 6.55 -17.00
CA GLY A 27 -0.31 5.50 -16.82
C GLY A 27 0.26 5.37 -15.41
N SER A 28 -0.14 6.24 -14.45
CA SER A 28 0.36 6.15 -13.07
C SER A 28 -0.32 5.06 -12.26
N ARG A 29 0.41 4.55 -11.27
CA ARG A 29 -0.10 3.59 -10.30
C ARG A 29 -0.34 4.29 -8.96
N THR A 30 -1.57 4.24 -8.48
CA THR A 30 -1.96 4.78 -7.17
C THR A 30 -2.40 3.64 -6.26
N ALA A 31 -1.91 3.62 -5.02
CA ALA A 31 -2.42 2.72 -4.00
C ALA A 31 -3.31 3.49 -3.01
N ILE A 32 -4.47 2.92 -2.71
CA ILE A 32 -5.37 3.38 -1.66
C ILE A 32 -5.25 2.40 -0.49
N VAL A 33 -4.78 2.89 0.64
CA VAL A 33 -4.49 2.07 1.82
C VAL A 33 -5.22 2.61 3.05
N GLY A 34 -5.51 1.74 3.98
CA GLY A 34 -6.17 2.11 5.24
C GLY A 34 -6.72 0.89 5.97
N PRO A 35 -7.15 1.04 7.23
CA PRO A 35 -7.70 -0.04 8.03
C PRO A 35 -8.97 -0.64 7.41
N SER A 36 -9.35 -1.83 7.87
CA SER A 36 -10.62 -2.44 7.47
C SER A 36 -11.79 -1.51 7.79
N GLY A 37 -12.78 -1.44 6.89
CA GLY A 37 -13.94 -0.56 7.07
C GLY A 37 -13.70 0.93 6.77
N SER A 38 -12.52 1.34 6.32
CA SER A 38 -12.24 2.75 5.98
C SER A 38 -12.89 3.27 4.68
N GLY A 39 -13.55 2.39 3.91
CA GLY A 39 -14.27 2.76 2.69
C GLY A 39 -13.55 2.44 1.37
N LYS A 40 -12.41 1.73 1.40
CA LYS A 40 -11.60 1.42 0.20
C LYS A 40 -12.37 0.72 -0.91
N THR A 41 -13.00 -0.42 -0.60
CA THR A 41 -13.80 -1.19 -1.57
C THR A 41 -15.02 -0.39 -2.07
N THR A 42 -15.65 0.41 -1.19
CA THR A 42 -16.73 1.31 -1.60
C THR A 42 -16.23 2.33 -2.62
N LEU A 43 -15.06 2.92 -2.38
CA LEU A 43 -14.45 3.88 -3.31
C LEU A 43 -14.16 3.23 -4.67
N LEU A 44 -13.60 2.01 -4.70
CA LEU A 44 -13.42 1.27 -5.97
C LEU A 44 -14.75 1.01 -6.68
N ARG A 45 -15.80 0.63 -5.95
CA ARG A 45 -17.13 0.37 -6.51
C ARG A 45 -17.75 1.62 -7.10
N LEU A 46 -17.56 2.80 -6.47
CA LEU A 46 -17.99 4.10 -7.03
C LEU A 46 -17.25 4.43 -8.33
N ILE A 47 -15.93 4.22 -8.35
CA ILE A 47 -15.09 4.44 -9.55
C ILE A 47 -15.54 3.51 -10.68
N ALA A 48 -15.72 2.22 -10.38
CA ALA A 48 -16.17 1.22 -11.35
C ALA A 48 -17.60 1.48 -11.88
N GLY A 49 -18.43 2.17 -11.10
CA GLY A 49 -19.84 2.40 -11.43
C GLY A 49 -20.78 1.31 -10.98
N PHE A 50 -20.35 0.46 -10.03
CA PHE A 50 -21.20 -0.53 -9.37
C PHE A 50 -22.02 0.07 -8.23
N GLU A 51 -21.59 1.23 -7.74
CA GLU A 51 -22.31 2.08 -6.79
C GLU A 51 -22.34 3.51 -7.31
N MET A 52 -23.30 4.32 -6.84
CA MET A 52 -23.39 5.73 -7.18
C MET A 52 -22.97 6.58 -5.98
N PRO A 53 -22.16 7.64 -6.19
CA PRO A 53 -21.95 8.66 -5.17
C PRO A 53 -23.26 9.37 -4.82
N ASP A 54 -23.35 9.89 -3.60
CA ASP A 54 -24.46 10.76 -3.19
C ASP A 54 -24.18 12.23 -3.56
N SER A 55 -22.88 12.59 -3.66
CA SER A 55 -22.44 13.93 -4.11
C SER A 55 -21.05 13.87 -4.71
N GLY A 56 -20.64 14.98 -5.34
CA GLY A 56 -19.35 15.14 -5.99
C GLY A 56 -19.37 14.82 -7.47
N GLN A 57 -18.18 14.64 -8.05
CA GLN A 57 -17.98 14.36 -9.47
C GLN A 57 -16.89 13.32 -9.69
N ILE A 58 -17.05 12.50 -10.72
CA ILE A 58 -16.03 11.57 -11.22
C ILE A 58 -15.83 11.87 -12.69
N THR A 59 -14.58 12.17 -13.08
CA THR A 59 -14.24 12.45 -14.48
C THR A 59 -13.12 11.53 -14.97
N MET A 60 -13.13 11.22 -16.26
CA MET A 60 -12.04 10.52 -16.93
C MET A 60 -11.73 11.20 -18.27
N ARG A 61 -10.48 11.63 -18.45
CA ARG A 61 -10.04 12.38 -19.65
C ARG A 61 -10.91 13.61 -19.93
N GLY A 62 -11.34 14.30 -18.87
CA GLY A 62 -12.21 15.48 -18.95
C GLY A 62 -13.69 15.18 -19.20
N MET A 63 -14.07 13.92 -19.39
CA MET A 63 -15.47 13.52 -19.56
C MET A 63 -16.08 13.07 -18.24
N PRO A 64 -17.28 13.52 -17.86
CA PRO A 64 -17.94 13.11 -16.64
C PRO A 64 -18.40 11.65 -16.73
N LEU A 65 -17.97 10.83 -15.74
CA LEU A 65 -18.51 9.50 -15.49
C LEU A 65 -19.65 9.54 -14.48
N PHE A 66 -19.58 10.50 -13.55
CA PHE A 66 -20.65 10.82 -12.61
C PHE A 66 -20.66 12.32 -12.29
N SER A 67 -21.83 12.92 -12.27
CA SER A 67 -22.12 14.26 -11.79
C SER A 67 -23.60 14.31 -11.39
N PRO A 68 -24.15 15.42 -10.83
CA PRO A 68 -25.56 15.53 -10.51
C PRO A 68 -26.50 15.28 -11.70
N THR A 69 -26.02 15.48 -12.93
CA THR A 69 -26.80 15.33 -14.17
C THR A 69 -26.37 14.17 -15.06
N VAL A 70 -25.25 13.51 -14.75
CA VAL A 70 -24.65 12.43 -15.56
C VAL A 70 -24.34 11.23 -14.70
N SER A 71 -24.75 10.04 -15.14
CA SER A 71 -24.34 8.78 -14.54
C SER A 71 -24.08 7.74 -15.63
N VAL A 72 -22.79 7.47 -15.89
CA VAL A 72 -22.35 6.48 -16.87
C VAL A 72 -22.35 5.09 -16.20
N PRO A 73 -23.08 4.10 -16.76
CA PRO A 73 -23.11 2.74 -16.19
C PRO A 73 -21.75 2.04 -16.33
N ALA A 74 -21.44 1.12 -15.43
CA ALA A 74 -20.13 0.45 -15.31
C ALA A 74 -19.58 -0.08 -16.65
N HIS A 75 -20.41 -0.78 -17.44
CA HIS A 75 -20.01 -1.39 -18.71
C HIS A 75 -19.62 -0.38 -19.81
N GLN A 76 -19.90 0.89 -19.63
CA GLN A 76 -19.54 1.99 -20.56
C GLN A 76 -18.33 2.81 -20.09
N ARG A 77 -17.86 2.61 -18.84
CA ARG A 77 -16.77 3.42 -18.26
C ARG A 77 -15.38 3.08 -18.81
N LYS A 78 -15.22 1.98 -19.54
CA LYS A 78 -13.91 1.48 -20.02
C LYS A 78 -12.90 1.33 -18.89
N ILE A 79 -13.36 0.81 -17.75
CA ILE A 79 -12.58 0.53 -16.55
C ILE A 79 -12.46 -0.96 -16.41
N GLY A 80 -11.24 -1.48 -16.28
CA GLY A 80 -10.96 -2.87 -15.92
C GLY A 80 -11.07 -3.05 -14.41
N PHE A 81 -11.69 -4.13 -13.96
CA PHE A 81 -11.84 -4.44 -12.53
C PHE A 81 -11.38 -5.85 -12.24
N VAL A 82 -10.45 -5.99 -11.30
CA VAL A 82 -9.97 -7.27 -10.77
C VAL A 82 -10.36 -7.32 -9.30
N PRO A 83 -11.39 -8.11 -8.93
CA PRO A 83 -11.81 -8.27 -7.55
C PRO A 83 -10.86 -9.18 -6.77
N GLN A 84 -10.96 -9.17 -5.45
CA GLN A 84 -10.10 -9.88 -4.52
C GLN A 84 -9.95 -11.39 -4.83
N GLU A 85 -11.03 -12.05 -5.19
CA GLU A 85 -11.04 -13.49 -5.51
C GLU A 85 -10.70 -13.79 -6.99
N GLY A 86 -10.23 -12.77 -7.77
CA GLY A 86 -10.01 -12.89 -9.21
C GLY A 86 -11.29 -13.10 -10.00
N ALA A 87 -12.32 -13.67 -9.39
CA ALA A 87 -13.67 -13.94 -9.92
C ALA A 87 -13.64 -14.50 -11.36
N LEU A 88 -12.84 -15.54 -11.59
CA LEU A 88 -12.85 -16.25 -12.87
C LEU A 88 -14.17 -16.98 -13.03
N PHE A 89 -14.62 -17.10 -14.27
CA PHE A 89 -15.78 -17.94 -14.59
C PHE A 89 -15.41 -19.41 -14.46
N PRO A 90 -15.92 -20.16 -13.48
CA PRO A 90 -15.46 -21.51 -13.19
C PRO A 90 -15.84 -22.52 -14.29
N HIS A 91 -16.82 -22.19 -15.10
CA HIS A 91 -17.32 -22.98 -16.22
C HIS A 91 -16.65 -22.64 -17.56
N LEU A 92 -15.63 -21.79 -17.56
CA LEU A 92 -14.86 -21.40 -18.73
C LEU A 92 -13.39 -21.77 -18.53
N THR A 93 -12.72 -22.16 -19.59
CA THR A 93 -11.28 -22.40 -19.62
C THR A 93 -10.50 -21.08 -19.46
N VAL A 94 -9.18 -21.15 -19.30
CA VAL A 94 -8.28 -19.98 -19.24
C VAL A 94 -8.45 -19.12 -20.50
N GLU A 95 -8.39 -19.72 -21.71
CA GLU A 95 -8.54 -18.99 -22.97
C GLU A 95 -9.91 -18.35 -23.12
N GLU A 96 -10.96 -19.01 -22.65
CA GLU A 96 -12.33 -18.48 -22.67
C GLU A 96 -12.53 -17.36 -21.65
N ASN A 97 -11.95 -17.48 -20.45
CA ASN A 97 -11.93 -16.41 -19.46
C ASN A 97 -11.24 -15.16 -20.01
N ILE A 98 -10.01 -15.28 -20.55
CA ILE A 98 -9.26 -14.14 -21.12
C ILE A 98 -10.00 -13.56 -22.32
N GLY A 99 -10.52 -14.44 -23.20
CA GLY A 99 -11.25 -14.04 -24.40
C GLY A 99 -12.65 -13.49 -24.15
N TRP A 100 -13.12 -13.50 -22.89
CA TRP A 100 -14.45 -13.01 -22.54
C TRP A 100 -14.61 -11.54 -22.88
N GLY A 101 -15.55 -11.25 -23.79
CA GLY A 101 -15.81 -9.88 -24.23
C GLY A 101 -14.90 -9.39 -25.37
N ILE A 102 -13.92 -10.16 -25.84
CA ILE A 102 -13.21 -9.84 -27.09
C ILE A 102 -14.15 -10.06 -28.27
N ARG A 103 -14.54 -8.98 -28.94
CA ARG A 103 -15.40 -8.99 -30.13
C ARG A 103 -14.53 -9.08 -31.39
N ALA A 104 -14.19 -10.32 -31.78
CA ALA A 104 -13.38 -10.59 -32.96
C ALA A 104 -13.73 -11.96 -33.54
N SER A 105 -13.23 -12.28 -34.74
CA SER A 105 -13.31 -13.63 -35.31
C SER A 105 -12.61 -14.63 -34.38
N ARG A 106 -12.95 -15.92 -34.50
CA ARG A 106 -12.33 -16.98 -33.66
C ARG A 106 -10.80 -16.98 -33.76
N GLN A 107 -10.27 -16.82 -34.95
CA GLN A 107 -8.83 -16.81 -35.18
C GLN A 107 -8.15 -15.59 -34.58
N GLU A 108 -8.74 -14.41 -34.75
CA GLU A 108 -8.22 -13.16 -34.21
C GLU A 108 -8.30 -13.14 -32.66
N ARG A 109 -9.41 -13.60 -32.09
CA ARG A 109 -9.56 -13.75 -30.63
C ARG A 109 -8.47 -14.64 -30.06
N ARG A 110 -8.19 -15.80 -30.70
CA ARG A 110 -7.14 -16.71 -30.24
C ARG A 110 -5.77 -16.03 -30.24
N LYS A 111 -5.41 -15.30 -31.30
CA LYS A 111 -4.15 -14.53 -31.35
C LYS A 111 -4.06 -13.51 -30.24
N GLN A 112 -5.14 -12.77 -29.97
CA GLN A 112 -5.17 -11.79 -28.89
C GLN A 112 -5.07 -12.44 -27.51
N VAL A 113 -5.71 -13.58 -27.27
CA VAL A 113 -5.60 -14.34 -26.04
C VAL A 113 -4.18 -14.85 -25.82
N GLU A 114 -3.54 -15.44 -26.86
CA GLU A 114 -2.15 -15.90 -26.79
C GLU A 114 -1.19 -14.76 -26.47
N ALA A 115 -1.35 -13.60 -27.11
CA ALA A 115 -0.56 -12.41 -26.82
C ALA A 115 -0.77 -11.88 -25.39
N LEU A 116 -2.00 -11.93 -24.86
CA LEU A 116 -2.29 -11.54 -23.47
C LEU A 116 -1.69 -12.55 -22.48
N MET A 117 -1.74 -13.86 -22.78
CA MET A 117 -1.10 -14.88 -21.94
C MET A 117 0.41 -14.66 -21.85
N ASP A 118 1.07 -14.37 -22.98
CA ASP A 118 2.51 -14.04 -23.01
C ASP A 118 2.81 -12.80 -22.15
N ARG A 119 2.00 -11.73 -22.29
CA ARG A 119 2.18 -10.49 -21.53
C ARG A 119 2.05 -10.67 -20.02
N VAL A 120 1.16 -11.55 -19.57
CA VAL A 120 1.01 -11.85 -18.12
C VAL A 120 1.89 -13.03 -17.67
N SER A 121 2.83 -13.49 -18.52
CA SER A 121 3.72 -14.62 -18.25
C SER A 121 2.97 -15.91 -17.85
N LEU A 122 1.89 -16.21 -18.57
CA LEU A 122 1.17 -17.48 -18.49
C LEU A 122 1.61 -18.41 -19.60
N ASP A 123 1.95 -19.66 -19.25
CA ASP A 123 2.24 -20.69 -20.26
C ASP A 123 0.99 -20.94 -21.13
N ARG A 124 1.16 -20.90 -22.44
CA ARG A 124 0.09 -21.14 -23.42
C ARG A 124 -0.52 -22.54 -23.30
N GLN A 125 0.20 -23.51 -22.75
CA GLN A 125 -0.33 -24.85 -22.47
C GLN A 125 -1.51 -24.81 -21.49
N LEU A 126 -1.57 -23.79 -20.61
CA LEU A 126 -2.67 -23.59 -19.66
C LEU A 126 -3.97 -23.11 -20.32
N ALA A 127 -3.96 -22.74 -21.61
CA ALA A 127 -5.12 -22.16 -22.30
C ALA A 127 -6.39 -22.99 -22.15
N ARG A 128 -6.25 -24.32 -22.16
CA ARG A 128 -7.38 -25.28 -22.06
C ARG A 128 -7.70 -25.74 -20.64
N HIS A 129 -6.93 -25.30 -19.64
CA HIS A 129 -7.20 -25.65 -18.24
C HIS A 129 -8.37 -24.84 -17.69
N TRP A 130 -9.02 -25.42 -16.71
CA TRP A 130 -10.06 -24.76 -15.93
C TRP A 130 -9.48 -24.00 -14.75
N PRO A 131 -10.18 -23.01 -14.19
CA PRO A 131 -9.66 -22.24 -13.05
C PRO A 131 -9.19 -23.09 -11.86
N HIS A 132 -9.88 -24.18 -11.55
CA HIS A 132 -9.53 -25.08 -10.44
C HIS A 132 -8.29 -25.97 -10.70
N GLU A 133 -7.79 -26.03 -11.92
CA GLU A 133 -6.60 -26.81 -12.32
C GLU A 133 -5.32 -25.98 -12.30
N ILE A 134 -5.41 -24.69 -12.01
CA ILE A 134 -4.29 -23.76 -12.00
C ILE A 134 -4.09 -23.13 -10.63
N SER A 135 -2.84 -22.72 -10.32
CA SER A 135 -2.51 -22.09 -9.03
C SER A 135 -3.20 -20.73 -8.83
N GLY A 136 -3.35 -20.28 -7.58
CA GLY A 136 -3.94 -18.99 -7.27
C GLY A 136 -3.25 -17.82 -7.98
N GLY A 137 -1.90 -17.83 -8.08
CA GLY A 137 -1.15 -16.83 -8.83
C GLY A 137 -1.42 -16.88 -10.35
N GLN A 138 -1.63 -18.08 -10.92
CA GLN A 138 -2.03 -18.22 -12.31
C GLN A 138 -3.46 -17.72 -12.52
N GLN A 139 -4.39 -18.03 -11.61
CA GLN A 139 -5.77 -17.52 -11.66
C GLN A 139 -5.78 -15.99 -11.67
N GLN A 140 -4.94 -15.37 -10.86
CA GLN A 140 -4.82 -13.92 -10.79
C GLN A 140 -4.30 -13.31 -12.09
N ARG A 141 -3.28 -13.93 -12.71
CA ARG A 141 -2.78 -13.50 -14.03
C ARG A 141 -3.85 -13.65 -15.10
N VAL A 142 -4.67 -14.70 -15.06
CA VAL A 142 -5.84 -14.86 -15.95
C VAL A 142 -6.85 -13.73 -15.73
N ALA A 143 -7.18 -13.38 -14.49
CA ALA A 143 -8.10 -12.29 -14.19
C ALA A 143 -7.57 -10.94 -14.69
N LEU A 144 -6.26 -10.68 -14.51
CA LEU A 144 -5.59 -9.48 -15.03
C LEU A 144 -5.61 -9.46 -16.58
N ALA A 145 -5.27 -10.56 -17.24
CA ALA A 145 -5.33 -10.67 -18.70
C ALA A 145 -6.74 -10.44 -19.24
N ARG A 146 -7.77 -11.00 -18.58
CA ARG A 146 -9.19 -10.79 -18.93
C ARG A 146 -9.58 -9.31 -18.82
N ALA A 147 -9.16 -8.64 -17.74
CA ALA A 147 -9.46 -7.22 -17.56
C ALA A 147 -8.73 -6.34 -18.61
N LEU A 148 -7.47 -6.66 -18.95
CA LEU A 148 -6.69 -5.98 -19.98
C LEU A 148 -7.21 -6.23 -21.40
N ALA A 149 -7.87 -7.37 -21.65
CA ALA A 149 -8.44 -7.70 -22.94
C ALA A 149 -9.44 -6.66 -23.46
N GLN A 150 -10.08 -5.93 -22.54
CA GLN A 150 -11.00 -4.85 -22.84
C GLN A 150 -10.33 -3.51 -23.15
N GLN A 151 -8.98 -3.44 -23.15
CA GLN A 151 -8.20 -2.22 -23.35
C GLN A 151 -8.69 -1.05 -22.46
N PRO A 152 -8.71 -1.26 -21.12
CA PRO A 152 -9.26 -0.26 -20.22
C PRO A 152 -8.38 0.99 -20.18
N ALA A 153 -9.00 2.14 -19.90
CA ALA A 153 -8.28 3.39 -19.65
C ALA A 153 -7.75 3.47 -18.21
N LEU A 154 -8.39 2.74 -17.29
CA LEU A 154 -8.03 2.63 -15.87
C LEU A 154 -8.25 1.19 -15.41
N MET A 155 -7.31 0.65 -14.63
CA MET A 155 -7.40 -0.65 -13.99
C MET A 155 -7.65 -0.48 -12.49
N LEU A 156 -8.65 -1.16 -11.96
CA LEU A 156 -8.95 -1.22 -10.53
C LEU A 156 -8.60 -2.62 -10.02
N LEU A 157 -7.80 -2.68 -8.96
CA LEU A 157 -7.31 -3.91 -8.35
C LEU A 157 -7.73 -3.93 -6.88
N ASP A 158 -8.65 -4.81 -6.51
CA ASP A 158 -9.15 -4.92 -5.14
C ASP A 158 -8.45 -6.09 -4.43
N GLU A 159 -7.48 -5.79 -3.56
CA GLU A 159 -6.65 -6.75 -2.82
C GLU A 159 -6.11 -7.91 -3.67
N PRO A 160 -5.56 -7.65 -4.85
CA PRO A 160 -5.29 -8.68 -5.84
C PRO A 160 -4.22 -9.69 -5.43
N PHE A 161 -3.41 -9.41 -4.41
CA PHE A 161 -2.32 -10.30 -4.00
C PHE A 161 -2.58 -11.01 -2.66
N SER A 162 -3.73 -10.78 -2.03
CA SER A 162 -4.04 -11.28 -0.68
C SER A 162 -4.09 -12.81 -0.59
N ALA A 163 -4.53 -13.48 -1.64
CA ALA A 163 -4.63 -14.95 -1.70
C ALA A 163 -3.32 -15.67 -2.08
N LEU A 164 -2.21 -14.93 -2.30
CA LEU A 164 -0.93 -15.49 -2.70
C LEU A 164 -0.02 -15.74 -1.50
N ASP A 165 0.81 -16.79 -1.58
CA ASP A 165 1.90 -16.99 -0.63
C ASP A 165 2.95 -15.87 -0.73
N THR A 166 3.75 -15.72 0.33
CA THR A 166 4.69 -14.59 0.48
C THR A 166 5.71 -14.51 -0.65
N GLY A 167 6.24 -15.64 -1.12
CA GLY A 167 7.24 -15.68 -2.20
C GLY A 167 6.64 -15.27 -3.56
N LEU A 168 5.47 -15.79 -3.87
CA LEU A 168 4.78 -15.52 -5.13
C LEU A 168 4.17 -14.10 -5.17
N ARG A 169 3.80 -13.55 -4.01
CA ARG A 169 3.19 -12.22 -3.88
C ARG A 169 4.10 -11.13 -4.43
N ALA A 170 5.37 -11.10 -4.01
CA ALA A 170 6.34 -10.08 -4.43
C ALA A 170 6.61 -10.13 -5.95
N THR A 171 6.81 -11.32 -6.49
CA THR A 171 7.08 -11.52 -7.93
C THR A 171 5.87 -11.18 -8.79
N THR A 172 4.66 -11.59 -8.38
CA THR A 172 3.41 -11.30 -9.09
C THR A 172 3.08 -9.81 -9.05
N ARG A 173 3.29 -9.14 -7.90
CA ARG A 173 3.11 -7.70 -7.77
C ARG A 173 4.02 -6.93 -8.73
N LYS A 174 5.32 -7.27 -8.77
CA LYS A 174 6.27 -6.64 -9.69
C LYS A 174 5.87 -6.87 -11.15
N ALA A 175 5.58 -8.11 -11.54
CA ALA A 175 5.15 -8.42 -12.91
C ALA A 175 3.86 -7.67 -13.30
N THR A 176 2.92 -7.51 -12.36
CA THR A 176 1.70 -6.72 -12.59
C THR A 176 2.02 -5.24 -12.80
N ALA A 177 2.92 -4.66 -11.98
CA ALA A 177 3.33 -3.26 -12.11
C ALA A 177 4.02 -2.99 -13.45
N ASP A 178 4.96 -3.88 -13.84
CA ASP A 178 5.68 -3.80 -15.11
C ASP A 178 4.70 -3.88 -16.31
N LEU A 179 3.80 -4.84 -16.28
CA LEU A 179 2.78 -5.03 -17.32
C LEU A 179 1.87 -3.79 -17.49
N LEU A 180 1.40 -3.21 -16.40
CA LEU A 180 0.54 -2.01 -16.45
C LEU A 180 1.31 -0.79 -16.99
N SER A 181 2.58 -0.65 -16.60
CA SER A 181 3.47 0.39 -17.12
C SER A 181 3.71 0.25 -18.62
N GLU A 182 4.04 -0.96 -19.09
CA GLU A 182 4.24 -1.26 -20.54
C GLU A 182 2.94 -1.03 -21.34
N ALA A 183 1.78 -1.33 -20.75
CA ALA A 183 0.49 -1.09 -21.36
C ALA A 183 0.08 0.40 -21.36
N GLY A 184 0.76 1.26 -20.60
CA GLY A 184 0.40 2.67 -20.41
C GLY A 184 -0.96 2.85 -19.74
N VAL A 185 -1.42 1.86 -18.95
CA VAL A 185 -2.73 1.86 -18.28
C VAL A 185 -2.55 2.37 -16.86
N ALA A 186 -3.30 3.41 -16.50
CA ALA A 186 -3.36 3.86 -15.12
C ALA A 186 -3.99 2.79 -14.22
N ALA A 187 -3.54 2.69 -12.97
CA ALA A 187 -4.06 1.69 -12.04
C ALA A 187 -4.34 2.27 -10.64
N VAL A 188 -5.41 1.78 -10.03
CA VAL A 188 -5.70 1.97 -8.60
C VAL A 188 -5.67 0.61 -7.93
N LEU A 189 -4.74 0.44 -7.00
CA LEU A 189 -4.63 -0.72 -6.12
C LEU A 189 -5.27 -0.38 -4.77
N VAL A 190 -6.19 -1.20 -4.31
CA VAL A 190 -6.64 -1.18 -2.91
C VAL A 190 -5.98 -2.35 -2.20
N THR A 191 -5.37 -2.08 -1.07
CA THR A 191 -4.77 -3.11 -0.21
C THR A 191 -4.73 -2.65 1.24
N HIS A 192 -4.63 -3.59 2.16
CA HIS A 192 -4.30 -3.36 3.56
C HIS A 192 -2.82 -3.66 3.86
N ASP A 193 -2.07 -4.19 2.89
CA ASP A 193 -0.64 -4.49 3.01
C ASP A 193 0.19 -3.27 2.61
N GLN A 194 0.96 -2.76 3.57
CA GLN A 194 1.82 -1.58 3.42
C GLN A 194 2.92 -1.83 2.37
N ASN A 195 3.53 -3.02 2.38
CA ASN A 195 4.63 -3.38 1.47
C ASN A 195 4.13 -3.46 0.03
N GLU A 196 2.89 -3.91 -0.16
CA GLU A 196 2.26 -3.88 -1.48
C GLU A 196 2.13 -2.45 -1.98
N ALA A 197 1.57 -1.57 -1.17
CA ALA A 197 1.37 -0.17 -1.55
C ALA A 197 2.69 0.55 -1.83
N LEU A 198 3.64 0.47 -0.89
CA LEU A 198 4.93 1.16 -0.97
C LEU A 198 5.76 0.73 -2.19
N SER A 199 5.67 -0.55 -2.59
CA SER A 199 6.47 -1.09 -3.70
C SER A 199 5.77 -1.12 -5.06
N PHE A 200 4.44 -0.98 -5.09
CA PHE A 200 3.66 -0.96 -6.33
C PHE A 200 3.41 0.44 -6.86
N ALA A 201 3.13 1.39 -5.98
CA ALA A 201 2.54 2.67 -6.34
C ALA A 201 3.59 3.78 -6.56
N GLU A 202 3.23 4.75 -7.37
CA GLU A 202 3.90 6.05 -7.52
C GLU A 202 3.23 7.13 -6.66
N GLN A 203 1.97 6.90 -6.28
CA GLN A 203 1.19 7.73 -5.38
C GLN A 203 0.46 6.84 -4.36
N ILE A 204 0.49 7.20 -3.10
CA ILE A 204 -0.27 6.55 -2.03
C ILE A 204 -1.30 7.52 -1.48
N ALA A 205 -2.52 7.05 -1.32
CA ALA A 205 -3.61 7.75 -0.65
C ALA A 205 -4.00 6.94 0.61
N VAL A 206 -3.72 7.48 1.79
CA VAL A 206 -4.08 6.87 3.08
C VAL A 206 -5.48 7.30 3.43
N ILE A 207 -6.43 6.34 3.52
CA ILE A 207 -7.82 6.61 3.85
C ILE A 207 -8.15 6.15 5.27
N ARG A 208 -8.76 7.04 6.05
CA ARG A 208 -9.27 6.76 7.40
C ARG A 208 -10.60 7.47 7.61
N HIS A 209 -11.52 6.79 8.28
CA HIS A 209 -12.85 7.36 8.60
C HIS A 209 -13.53 7.99 7.39
N GLY A 210 -13.40 7.35 6.21
CA GLY A 210 -14.00 7.81 4.97
C GLY A 210 -13.35 9.05 4.33
N ARG A 211 -12.19 9.52 4.81
CA ARG A 211 -11.45 10.67 4.27
C ARG A 211 -10.01 10.30 3.96
N PHE A 212 -9.38 10.98 3.03
CA PHE A 212 -7.93 10.87 2.88
C PHE A 212 -7.23 11.65 3.99
N ALA A 213 -6.45 10.93 4.82
CA ALA A 213 -5.57 11.51 5.83
C ALA A 213 -4.33 12.14 5.16
N GLN A 214 -3.76 11.45 4.17
CA GLN A 214 -2.59 11.92 3.44
C GLN A 214 -2.58 11.33 2.03
N VAL A 215 -2.10 12.13 1.06
CA VAL A 215 -1.81 11.71 -0.32
C VAL A 215 -0.42 12.19 -0.69
N GLY A 216 0.42 11.31 -1.23
CA GLY A 216 1.78 11.65 -1.59
C GLY A 216 2.53 10.52 -2.27
N THR A 217 3.82 10.72 -2.57
CA THR A 217 4.68 9.63 -3.04
C THR A 217 4.92 8.61 -1.92
N PRO A 218 5.21 7.34 -2.23
CA PRO A 218 5.52 6.31 -1.22
C PRO A 218 6.56 6.79 -0.21
N GLN A 219 7.64 7.37 -0.69
CA GLN A 219 8.70 7.89 0.16
C GLN A 219 8.22 9.02 1.08
N ALA A 220 7.42 9.97 0.56
CA ALA A 220 6.92 11.10 1.35
C ALA A 220 5.96 10.64 2.45
N VAL A 221 5.00 9.76 2.15
CA VAL A 221 4.04 9.27 3.16
C VAL A 221 4.71 8.39 4.22
N TYR A 222 5.77 7.66 3.87
CA TYR A 222 6.53 6.83 4.80
C TYR A 222 7.43 7.67 5.72
N SER A 223 8.21 8.60 5.15
CA SER A 223 9.21 9.38 5.91
C SER A 223 8.62 10.61 6.61
N GLN A 224 7.54 11.17 6.06
CA GLN A 224 6.87 12.38 6.56
C GLN A 224 5.36 12.16 6.74
N PRO A 225 4.96 11.19 7.57
CA PRO A 225 3.55 10.96 7.86
C PRO A 225 2.92 12.19 8.52
N VAL A 226 1.64 12.43 8.21
CA VAL A 226 0.89 13.59 8.73
C VAL A 226 0.66 13.50 10.24
N ASP A 227 0.50 12.28 10.76
CA ASP A 227 0.23 11.98 12.16
C ASP A 227 0.75 10.60 12.59
N GLU A 228 0.68 10.33 13.89
CA GLU A 228 1.15 9.07 14.50
C GLU A 228 0.44 7.84 13.94
N GLU A 229 -0.88 7.93 13.71
CA GLU A 229 -1.68 6.83 13.21
C GLU A 229 -1.26 6.46 11.79
N THR A 230 -1.01 7.45 10.93
CA THR A 230 -0.47 7.23 9.58
C THR A 230 0.94 6.64 9.63
N ALA A 231 1.77 7.12 10.56
CA ALA A 231 3.12 6.59 10.76
C ALA A 231 3.10 5.10 11.10
N LEU A 232 2.32 4.71 12.10
CA LEU A 232 2.20 3.33 12.58
C LEU A 232 1.49 2.43 11.56
N PHE A 233 0.57 2.98 10.79
CA PHE A 233 -0.11 2.23 9.73
C PHE A 233 0.82 1.89 8.56
N LEU A 234 1.79 2.74 8.23
CA LEU A 234 2.68 2.55 7.07
C LEU A 234 3.97 1.77 7.36
N GLY A 235 4.17 1.34 8.58
CA GLY A 235 5.33 0.55 8.98
C GLY A 235 5.75 0.77 10.41
N ASP A 236 6.77 0.05 10.82
CA ASP A 236 7.32 0.19 12.16
C ASP A 236 7.78 1.63 12.43
N ALA A 237 7.40 2.17 13.56
CA ALA A 237 7.77 3.50 13.99
C ALA A 237 7.87 3.58 15.51
N LEU A 238 8.92 4.19 16.00
CA LEU A 238 9.06 4.57 17.41
C LEU A 238 8.43 5.94 17.60
N ILE A 239 7.34 5.98 18.35
CA ILE A 239 6.66 7.22 18.71
C ILE A 239 7.07 7.59 20.13
N LEU A 240 7.81 8.68 20.29
CA LEU A 240 8.37 9.10 21.55
C LEU A 240 7.89 10.49 21.94
N THR A 241 7.80 10.75 23.23
CA THR A 241 7.67 12.11 23.74
C THR A 241 9.07 12.68 23.93
N ALA A 242 9.30 13.90 23.43
CA ALA A 242 10.59 14.56 23.47
C ALA A 242 10.44 16.04 23.81
N GLU A 243 11.46 16.59 24.47
CA GLU A 243 11.63 18.03 24.59
C GLU A 243 12.44 18.52 23.38
N VAL A 244 11.80 19.30 22.52
CA VAL A 244 12.41 19.80 21.28
C VAL A 244 12.90 21.22 21.48
N ALA A 245 14.18 21.43 21.19
CA ALA A 245 14.82 22.76 21.22
C ALA A 245 16.02 22.80 20.25
N ASN A 246 16.20 23.91 19.57
CA ASN A 246 17.37 24.16 18.71
C ASN A 246 17.67 23.06 17.67
N GLY A 247 16.63 22.52 17.05
CA GLY A 247 16.78 21.48 16.03
C GLY A 247 17.10 20.09 16.57
N LYS A 248 16.96 19.87 17.89
CA LYS A 248 17.17 18.58 18.55
C LYS A 248 15.98 18.21 19.44
N ALA A 249 15.69 16.94 19.50
CA ALA A 249 14.72 16.32 20.42
C ALA A 249 15.45 15.55 21.50
N ARG A 250 15.27 15.91 22.76
CA ARG A 250 15.75 15.12 23.91
C ARG A 250 14.68 14.14 24.33
N CYS A 251 14.97 12.86 24.23
CA CYS A 251 14.01 11.79 24.46
C CYS A 251 14.65 10.56 25.13
N LEU A 252 13.91 9.46 25.20
CA LEU A 252 14.36 8.20 25.80
C LEU A 252 15.64 7.68 25.14
N VAL A 253 15.80 7.86 23.84
CA VAL A 253 16.96 7.36 23.07
C VAL A 253 18.07 8.40 22.92
N GLY A 254 18.07 9.45 23.75
CA GLY A 254 19.08 10.51 23.75
C GLY A 254 18.67 11.74 22.93
N ASP A 255 19.68 12.51 22.53
CA ASP A 255 19.48 13.72 21.70
C ASP A 255 19.47 13.33 20.21
N VAL A 256 18.34 13.59 19.54
CA VAL A 256 18.10 13.25 18.14
C VAL A 256 17.89 14.52 17.32
N PRO A 257 18.55 14.70 16.18
CA PRO A 257 18.20 15.77 15.26
C PRO A 257 16.75 15.67 14.80
N VAL A 258 16.07 16.80 14.59
CA VAL A 258 14.69 16.83 14.10
C VAL A 258 14.60 17.45 12.71
N ASP A 259 13.57 17.09 11.97
CA ASP A 259 13.27 17.60 10.62
C ASP A 259 12.70 19.03 10.63
N ASP A 260 12.09 19.47 11.75
CA ASP A 260 11.57 20.81 11.93
C ASP A 260 12.39 21.61 12.97
N ASN A 261 13.30 22.44 12.49
CA ASN A 261 14.14 23.30 13.33
C ASN A 261 13.38 24.41 14.08
N ARG A 262 12.09 24.63 13.75
CA ARG A 262 11.26 25.66 14.41
C ARG A 262 10.45 25.06 15.55
N ALA A 263 10.33 23.74 15.62
CA ALA A 263 9.60 23.06 16.68
C ALA A 263 10.27 23.32 18.04
N GLN A 264 9.47 23.60 19.06
CA GLN A 264 9.93 23.83 20.44
C GLN A 264 8.96 23.23 21.46
N GLY A 265 9.49 22.95 22.66
CA GLY A 265 8.73 22.41 23.80
C GLY A 265 8.49 20.91 23.69
N VAL A 266 7.59 20.40 24.54
CA VAL A 266 7.25 18.99 24.56
C VAL A 266 6.45 18.64 23.30
N ARG A 267 6.95 17.65 22.53
CA ARG A 267 6.36 17.19 21.27
C ARG A 267 6.34 15.66 21.20
N ARG A 268 5.46 15.15 20.36
CA ARG A 268 5.52 13.77 19.88
C ARG A 268 6.44 13.74 18.66
N ILE A 269 7.34 12.78 18.64
CA ILE A 269 8.28 12.58 17.54
C ILE A 269 8.21 11.13 17.05
N MET A 270 8.52 10.94 15.78
CA MET A 270 8.66 9.62 15.16
C MET A 270 10.10 9.38 14.75
N LEU A 271 10.59 8.19 15.05
CA LEU A 271 11.79 7.60 14.45
C LEU A 271 11.40 6.34 13.70
N ARG A 272 11.84 6.21 12.47
CA ARG A 272 11.82 4.91 11.79
C ARG A 272 12.92 4.02 12.36
N PRO A 273 12.79 2.68 12.29
CA PRO A 273 13.82 1.78 12.84
C PRO A 273 15.15 1.82 12.07
N GLU A 274 15.15 2.13 10.78
CA GLU A 274 16.34 2.06 9.92
C GLU A 274 17.52 2.95 10.37
N PRO A 275 17.29 4.17 10.91
CA PRO A 275 18.36 4.98 11.46
C PRO A 275 18.91 4.49 12.82
N LEU A 276 18.33 3.46 13.43
CA LEU A 276 18.75 2.93 14.73
C LEU A 276 19.75 1.80 14.54
N MET A 277 20.97 2.02 14.97
CA MET A 277 22.00 0.98 15.02
C MET A 277 22.16 0.49 16.45
N ILE A 278 22.11 -0.82 16.63
CA ILE A 278 22.31 -1.50 17.90
C ILE A 278 23.57 -2.35 17.80
N THR A 279 24.55 -2.07 18.63
CA THR A 279 25.82 -2.80 18.66
C THR A 279 26.09 -3.29 20.10
N PRO A 280 26.84 -4.39 20.30
CA PRO A 280 27.33 -4.73 21.64
C PRO A 280 28.09 -3.52 22.23
N ALA A 281 27.83 -3.22 23.51
CA ALA A 281 28.47 -2.09 24.15
C ALA A 281 29.99 -2.34 24.34
N SER A 282 30.80 -1.37 23.90
CA SER A 282 32.26 -1.38 24.10
C SER A 282 32.65 -0.44 25.25
N ALA A 283 33.69 -0.80 26.01
CA ALA A 283 34.15 0.04 27.09
C ALA A 283 34.66 1.40 26.56
N GLY A 284 34.09 2.50 27.08
CA GLY A 284 34.45 3.88 26.69
C GLY A 284 33.63 4.49 25.58
N GLU A 285 32.58 3.81 25.09
CA GLU A 285 31.69 4.34 24.06
C GLU A 285 30.73 5.39 24.65
N THR A 286 30.61 6.57 23.98
CA THR A 286 29.73 7.67 24.39
C THR A 286 28.28 7.49 23.92
N ALA A 287 27.96 6.35 23.30
CA ALA A 287 26.62 6.02 22.83
C ALA A 287 25.69 5.70 24.01
N LEU A 288 24.38 5.86 23.81
CA LEU A 288 23.38 5.52 24.81
C LEU A 288 23.42 4.02 25.10
N GLN A 289 23.66 3.67 26.36
CA GLN A 289 23.74 2.27 26.79
C GLN A 289 22.39 1.76 27.26
N ALA A 290 22.08 0.53 26.86
CA ALA A 290 20.90 -0.23 27.27
C ALA A 290 21.25 -1.69 27.48
N THR A 291 20.38 -2.44 28.15
CA THR A 291 20.50 -3.88 28.29
C THR A 291 19.36 -4.55 27.56
N VAL A 292 19.65 -5.60 26.81
CA VAL A 292 18.63 -6.45 26.18
C VAL A 292 17.87 -7.17 27.27
N LEU A 293 16.58 -6.92 27.40
CA LEU A 293 15.70 -7.61 28.35
C LEU A 293 15.06 -8.84 27.73
N ASP A 294 14.65 -8.74 26.46
CA ASP A 294 13.96 -9.80 25.74
C ASP A 294 14.22 -9.71 24.23
N ILE A 295 14.13 -10.86 23.56
CA ILE A 295 14.32 -11.01 22.11
C ILE A 295 13.25 -11.97 21.57
N ASP A 296 12.39 -11.46 20.70
CA ASP A 296 11.49 -12.29 19.90
C ASP A 296 12.07 -12.42 18.48
N PHE A 297 12.54 -13.64 18.15
CA PHE A 297 13.23 -13.93 16.91
C PHE A 297 12.26 -14.31 15.80
N ALA A 298 12.18 -13.50 14.76
CA ALA A 298 11.34 -13.74 13.57
C ALA A 298 12.15 -13.86 12.25
N GLY A 299 13.33 -14.48 12.31
CA GLY A 299 14.21 -14.66 11.14
C GLY A 299 15.17 -13.49 10.96
N TYR A 300 15.12 -12.79 9.82
CA TYR A 300 16.01 -11.65 9.56
C TYR A 300 15.67 -10.40 10.40
N LEU A 301 14.45 -10.31 10.91
CA LEU A 301 14.03 -9.31 11.89
C LEU A 301 13.88 -9.96 13.26
N SER A 302 14.17 -9.20 14.30
CA SER A 302 13.86 -9.54 15.69
C SER A 302 13.24 -8.34 16.38
N THR A 303 12.30 -8.61 17.27
CA THR A 303 11.77 -7.59 18.18
C THR A 303 12.63 -7.61 19.45
N LEU A 304 13.32 -6.51 19.72
CA LEU A 304 14.13 -6.33 20.92
C LEU A 304 13.38 -5.48 21.94
N THR A 305 13.40 -5.92 23.20
CA THR A 305 13.00 -5.09 24.34
C THR A 305 14.25 -4.69 25.11
N LEU A 306 14.51 -3.38 25.17
CA LEU A 306 15.68 -2.78 25.78
C LEU A 306 15.30 -2.07 27.07
N GLY A 307 16.09 -2.27 28.13
CA GLY A 307 16.00 -1.55 29.39
C GLY A 307 17.17 -0.56 29.54
N PHE A 308 16.91 0.61 30.13
CA PHE A 308 17.92 1.64 30.39
C PHE A 308 18.26 1.67 31.87
N THR A 309 19.56 1.73 32.20
CA THR A 309 20.07 1.64 33.58
C THR A 309 19.54 2.76 34.49
N ASP A 310 19.38 3.96 33.92
CA ASP A 310 19.01 5.16 34.67
C ASP A 310 17.53 5.53 34.56
N ARG A 311 16.70 4.68 33.92
CA ARG A 311 15.30 4.98 33.62
C ARG A 311 14.43 3.73 33.78
N ALA A 312 13.28 3.88 34.41
CA ALA A 312 12.31 2.81 34.54
C ALA A 312 11.55 2.44 33.24
N GLN A 313 11.90 3.10 32.14
CA GLN A 313 11.24 2.93 30.84
C GLN A 313 11.97 1.86 30.01
N THR A 314 11.19 1.11 29.25
CA THR A 314 11.69 0.16 28.26
C THR A 314 11.42 0.66 26.85
N LEU A 315 12.21 0.20 25.88
CA LEU A 315 12.05 0.47 24.46
C LEU A 315 11.91 -0.84 23.73
N THR A 316 10.79 -1.04 23.03
CA THR A 316 10.60 -2.18 22.14
C THR A 316 10.70 -1.70 20.69
N LEU A 317 11.52 -2.39 19.89
CA LEU A 317 11.72 -2.05 18.47
C LEU A 317 12.04 -3.28 17.64
N ASN A 318 11.68 -3.22 16.36
CA ASN A 318 12.09 -4.19 15.37
C ASN A 318 13.44 -3.78 14.76
N THR A 319 14.36 -4.73 14.66
CA THR A 319 15.67 -4.51 14.06
C THR A 319 16.10 -5.74 13.25
N VAL A 320 17.01 -5.53 12.30
CA VAL A 320 17.68 -6.66 11.64
C VAL A 320 18.41 -7.44 12.73
N THR A 321 18.15 -8.74 12.79
CA THR A 321 18.68 -9.62 13.85
C THR A 321 20.18 -9.43 13.99
N PRO A 322 20.68 -8.81 15.08
CA PRO A 322 22.09 -8.73 15.33
C PRO A 322 22.62 -10.13 15.65
N GLN A 323 23.81 -10.43 15.19
CA GLN A 323 24.44 -11.71 15.54
C GLN A 323 24.54 -11.84 17.07
N LEU A 324 23.89 -12.88 17.63
CA LEU A 324 24.10 -13.37 19.01
C LEU A 324 23.84 -12.34 20.14
N LEU A 325 22.81 -11.51 20.05
CA LEU A 325 22.34 -10.84 21.26
C LEU A 325 21.55 -11.85 22.11
N LEU A 326 21.81 -11.86 23.40
CA LEU A 326 21.06 -12.65 24.40
C LEU A 326 20.47 -11.69 25.44
N PRO A 327 19.37 -12.07 26.12
CA PRO A 327 18.90 -11.34 27.29
C PRO A 327 20.04 -11.13 28.29
N GLY A 328 20.16 -9.93 28.85
CA GLY A 328 21.28 -9.53 29.72
C GLY A 328 22.48 -8.90 28.98
N THR A 329 22.52 -8.94 27.63
CA THR A 329 23.64 -8.35 26.89
C THR A 329 23.57 -6.83 26.93
N PRO A 330 24.64 -6.13 27.35
CA PRO A 330 24.73 -4.68 27.24
C PRO A 330 24.93 -4.26 25.78
N VAL A 331 24.15 -3.26 25.34
CA VAL A 331 24.16 -2.73 23.96
C VAL A 331 24.28 -1.23 23.96
N ALA A 332 24.87 -0.72 22.89
CA ALA A 332 24.95 0.70 22.59
C ALA A 332 23.97 1.06 21.44
N LEU A 333 23.18 2.10 21.64
CA LEU A 333 22.27 2.65 20.61
C LEU A 333 22.89 3.87 19.97
N LYS A 334 22.93 3.87 18.64
CA LYS A 334 23.35 5.01 17.83
C LYS A 334 22.26 5.36 16.84
N ILE A 335 21.88 6.65 16.79
CA ILE A 335 20.91 7.18 15.86
C ILE A 335 21.65 7.95 14.77
N THR A 336 21.39 7.61 13.51
CA THR A 336 22.06 8.22 12.35
C THR A 336 21.14 9.11 11.51
N GLY A 337 19.86 9.19 11.85
CA GLY A 337 18.83 9.94 11.12
C GLY A 337 18.23 11.09 11.91
N HIS A 338 17.13 11.62 11.40
CA HIS A 338 16.34 12.69 11.99
C HIS A 338 14.99 12.14 12.46
N ALA A 339 14.50 12.69 13.56
CA ALA A 339 13.13 12.42 13.99
C ALA A 339 12.15 13.36 13.28
N ARG A 340 11.01 12.82 12.86
CA ARG A 340 9.86 13.59 12.42
C ARG A 340 9.15 14.18 13.63
N VAL A 341 8.88 15.48 13.64
CA VAL A 341 8.09 16.13 14.68
C VAL A 341 6.63 16.22 14.24
N PHE A 342 5.71 15.72 15.06
CA PHE A 342 4.29 15.90 14.79
C PHE A 342 3.79 17.26 15.26
N ALA A 343 2.80 17.80 14.54
CA ALA A 343 2.10 19.00 14.96
C ALA A 343 1.50 18.82 16.36
N ALA A 344 1.41 19.91 17.13
CA ALA A 344 0.87 19.92 18.47
C ALA A 344 -0.65 19.69 18.47
#